data_df27801c718a6383edb48273d305b07d
#
_entry.id   df27801c718a6383edb48273d305b07d
#
_cell.length_a   1.000
_cell.length_b   1.000
_cell.length_c   1.000
_cell.angle_alpha   90.00
_cell.angle_beta   90.00
_cell.angle_gamma   90.00
#
_symmetry.space_group_name_H-M   'P 1'
#
loop_
_entity.id
_entity.type
_entity.pdbx_description
1 polymer ?
#
loop_
_entity_poly.entity_id
_entity_poly.type
_entity_poly.pdbx_seq_one_letter_code
_entity_poly.pdbx_strand_id
1 'polypeptide(L)'
;KTFKSMEKWDGQDLPPEEVFEAFYFDFQKLIEEEREGKLSTQLNYTKNGFKSIIKKLRRKSKSFEEGNYKEQIMSVHRRWADVEYWRAIKRRAPAYTYQKYLKGIDMYENEKGEIINVPEDRRVHRILWMRTLEIAFFVTVFCFLMAYPIAHLLATLPMKYSNLLICLLYTSDAADDLL
;
A
#
# COMPACT_ATOMS: atom_id res chain seq x y z
N LYS A 1 12.82 -14.39 8.89
CA LYS A 1 13.81 -15.35 8.34
C LYS A 1 13.51 -15.66 6.88
N THR A 2 12.27 -15.95 6.53
CA THR A 2 11.80 -16.28 5.16
C THR A 2 12.26 -15.28 4.10
N PHE A 3 12.20 -13.98 4.39
CA PHE A 3 12.63 -12.93 3.44
C PHE A 3 14.09 -13.09 3.03
N LYS A 4 15.01 -13.26 4.00
CA LYS A 4 16.44 -13.42 3.73
C LYS A 4 16.75 -14.68 2.93
N SER A 5 16.05 -15.79 3.22
CA SER A 5 16.22 -17.05 2.46
C SER A 5 15.65 -16.93 1.03
N MET A 6 14.55 -16.18 0.85
CA MET A 6 13.97 -15.93 -0.48
C MET A 6 14.74 -14.95 -1.34
N GLU A 7 15.59 -14.10 -0.77
CA GLU A 7 16.40 -13.14 -1.53
C GLU A 7 17.38 -13.86 -2.47
N LYS A 8 17.92 -14.99 -2.03
CA LYS A 8 18.86 -15.82 -2.81
C LYS A 8 18.18 -16.70 -3.87
N TRP A 9 16.85 -16.87 -3.78
CA TRP A 9 16.10 -17.71 -4.70
C TRP A 9 15.69 -16.90 -5.94
N ASP A 10 15.98 -17.39 -7.15
CA ASP A 10 15.70 -16.71 -8.42
C ASP A 10 14.20 -16.71 -8.81
N GLY A 11 13.43 -17.65 -8.28
CA GLY A 11 12.00 -17.76 -8.53
C GLY A 11 11.61 -18.55 -9.79
N GLN A 12 12.54 -19.24 -10.44
CA GLN A 12 12.23 -20.06 -11.63
C GLN A 12 11.67 -21.41 -11.23
N ASP A 13 12.34 -22.10 -10.31
CA ASP A 13 11.95 -23.41 -9.81
C ASP A 13 11.36 -23.34 -8.40
N LEU A 14 10.97 -24.49 -7.84
CA LEU A 14 10.55 -24.58 -6.44
C LEU A 14 11.70 -24.12 -5.51
N PRO A 15 11.39 -23.38 -4.45
CA PRO A 15 12.41 -22.89 -3.54
C PRO A 15 13.17 -24.06 -2.87
N PRO A 16 14.42 -23.83 -2.45
CA PRO A 16 15.20 -24.79 -1.71
C PRO A 16 14.62 -25.05 -0.31
N GLU A 17 15.04 -26.16 0.32
CA GLU A 17 14.58 -26.60 1.64
C GLU A 17 14.68 -25.48 2.69
N GLU A 18 15.76 -24.70 2.68
CA GLU A 18 16.01 -23.59 3.61
C GLU A 18 14.87 -22.55 3.62
N VAL A 19 14.21 -22.35 2.46
CA VAL A 19 13.09 -21.42 2.35
C VAL A 19 11.82 -21.98 2.98
N PHE A 20 11.58 -23.29 2.80
CA PHE A 20 10.46 -23.97 3.43
C PHE A 20 10.60 -24.00 4.96
N GLU A 21 11.79 -24.29 5.45
CA GLU A 21 12.13 -24.27 6.87
C GLU A 21 11.93 -22.87 7.46
N ALA A 22 12.53 -21.85 6.86
CA ALA A 22 12.38 -20.47 7.29
C ALA A 22 10.91 -20.01 7.29
N PHE A 23 10.15 -20.39 6.23
CA PHE A 23 8.72 -20.11 6.13
C PHE A 23 7.93 -20.79 7.25
N TYR A 24 8.22 -22.04 7.55
CA TYR A 24 7.57 -22.78 8.63
C TYR A 24 7.77 -22.10 9.98
N PHE A 25 9.00 -21.74 10.33
CA PHE A 25 9.29 -21.07 11.60
C PHE A 25 8.63 -19.68 11.70
N ASP A 26 8.67 -18.88 10.64
CA ASP A 26 8.00 -17.59 10.62
C ASP A 26 6.47 -17.76 10.69
N PHE A 27 5.94 -18.83 10.08
CA PHE A 27 4.52 -19.16 10.14
C PHE A 27 4.06 -19.59 11.52
N GLN A 28 4.86 -20.40 12.24
CA GLN A 28 4.60 -20.78 13.64
C GLN A 28 4.54 -19.54 14.54
N LYS A 29 5.49 -18.64 14.39
CA LYS A 29 5.49 -17.37 15.12
C LYS A 29 4.24 -16.53 14.83
N LEU A 30 3.77 -16.49 13.59
CA LEU A 30 2.54 -15.79 13.24
C LEU A 30 1.29 -16.45 13.83
N ILE A 31 1.30 -17.77 14.02
CA ILE A 31 0.22 -18.49 14.72
C ILE A 31 0.21 -18.12 16.20
N GLU A 32 1.38 -18.08 16.86
CA GLU A 32 1.51 -17.66 18.25
C GLU A 32 1.04 -16.20 18.48
N GLU A 33 1.33 -15.31 17.52
CA GLU A 33 0.90 -13.92 17.54
C GLU A 33 -0.56 -13.71 17.05
N GLU A 34 -1.30 -14.76 16.70
CA GLU A 34 -2.66 -14.72 16.14
C GLU A 34 -2.78 -13.87 14.86
N ARG A 35 -1.70 -13.75 14.09
CA ARG A 35 -1.61 -12.89 12.90
C ARG A 35 -1.69 -13.64 11.57
N GLU A 36 -1.82 -14.95 11.58
CA GLU A 36 -1.92 -15.78 10.37
C GLU A 36 -3.12 -15.42 9.47
N GLY A 37 -4.20 -14.91 10.09
CA GLY A 37 -5.37 -14.42 9.37
C GLY A 37 -5.05 -13.20 8.50
N LYS A 38 -4.23 -12.27 9.01
CA LYS A 38 -3.76 -11.10 8.25
C LYS A 38 -2.86 -11.52 7.10
N LEU A 39 -1.91 -12.43 7.35
CA LEU A 39 -1.05 -13.00 6.32
C LEU A 39 -1.88 -13.67 5.20
N SER A 40 -2.83 -14.53 5.57
CA SER A 40 -3.68 -15.23 4.60
C SER A 40 -4.49 -14.27 3.72
N THR A 41 -5.00 -13.20 4.31
CA THR A 41 -5.74 -12.17 3.59
C THR A 41 -4.85 -11.38 2.64
N GLN A 42 -3.67 -10.95 3.11
CA GLN A 42 -2.70 -10.22 2.30
C GLN A 42 -2.20 -11.04 1.11
N LEU A 43 -1.86 -12.30 1.32
CA LEU A 43 -1.42 -13.19 0.25
C LEU A 43 -2.56 -13.51 -0.73
N ASN A 44 -3.80 -13.62 -0.25
CA ASN A 44 -4.96 -13.86 -1.10
C ASN A 44 -5.28 -12.69 -2.03
N TYR A 45 -4.89 -11.45 -1.68
CA TYR A 45 -4.96 -10.31 -2.61
C TYR A 45 -3.94 -10.42 -3.76
N THR A 46 -2.83 -11.12 -3.54
CA THR A 46 -1.80 -11.31 -4.58
C THR A 46 -2.14 -12.48 -5.48
N LYS A 47 -2.60 -13.59 -4.92
CA LYS A 47 -3.06 -14.77 -5.65
C LYS A 47 -4.21 -15.45 -4.90
N ASN A 48 -5.30 -15.74 -5.61
CA ASN A 48 -6.46 -16.38 -5.01
C ASN A 48 -6.15 -17.80 -4.50
N GLY A 49 -6.74 -18.15 -3.36
CA GLY A 49 -6.64 -19.49 -2.80
C GLY A 49 -5.71 -19.62 -1.60
N PHE A 50 -4.98 -18.59 -1.22
CA PHE A 50 -4.12 -18.60 -0.02
C PHE A 50 -4.90 -18.86 1.26
N LYS A 51 -6.12 -18.30 1.40
CA LYS A 51 -6.94 -18.51 2.60
C LYS A 51 -7.16 -19.99 2.91
N SER A 52 -7.46 -20.80 1.88
CA SER A 52 -7.72 -22.22 2.05
C SER A 52 -6.47 -23.01 2.40
N ILE A 53 -5.34 -22.72 1.73
CA ILE A 53 -4.10 -23.47 1.95
C ILE A 53 -3.43 -23.12 3.29
N ILE A 54 -3.47 -21.85 3.70
CA ILE A 54 -2.97 -21.42 5.01
C ILE A 54 -3.80 -22.02 6.15
N LYS A 55 -5.13 -22.04 6.03
CA LYS A 55 -6.00 -22.69 7.01
C LYS A 55 -5.70 -24.19 7.14
N LYS A 56 -5.45 -24.89 6.02
CA LYS A 56 -5.04 -26.29 6.04
C LYS A 56 -3.66 -26.47 6.65
N LEU A 57 -2.71 -25.60 6.31
CA LEU A 57 -1.35 -25.63 6.87
C LEU A 57 -1.38 -25.45 8.39
N ARG A 58 -2.13 -24.47 8.91
CA ARG A 58 -2.31 -24.26 10.35
C ARG A 58 -2.80 -25.50 11.08
N ARG A 59 -3.73 -26.26 10.49
CA ARG A 59 -4.26 -27.48 11.11
C ARG A 59 -3.24 -28.59 11.16
N LYS A 60 -2.47 -28.77 10.07
CA LYS A 60 -1.47 -29.83 9.95
C LYS A 60 -0.11 -29.50 10.58
N SER A 61 0.23 -28.21 10.69
CA SER A 61 1.54 -27.78 11.22
C SER A 61 1.80 -28.25 12.65
N LYS A 62 0.74 -28.55 13.42
CA LYS A 62 0.87 -29.11 14.79
C LYS A 62 1.40 -30.53 14.82
N SER A 63 1.32 -31.28 13.72
CA SER A 63 1.75 -32.66 13.59
C SER A 63 3.00 -32.81 12.73
N PHE A 64 3.71 -31.73 12.45
CA PHE A 64 4.93 -31.78 11.67
C PHE A 64 6.09 -32.25 12.54
N GLU A 65 6.89 -33.15 11.97
CA GLU A 65 8.13 -33.66 12.56
C GLU A 65 9.29 -32.71 12.22
N GLU A 66 10.33 -32.73 13.01
CA GLU A 66 11.55 -31.95 12.75
C GLU A 66 12.26 -32.50 11.49
N GLY A 67 12.56 -31.60 10.56
CA GLY A 67 13.17 -31.93 9.27
C GLY A 67 12.16 -32.14 8.15
N ASN A 68 12.65 -32.20 6.92
CA ASN A 68 11.86 -32.41 5.69
C ASN A 68 10.63 -31.51 5.55
N TYR A 69 10.74 -30.25 5.94
CA TYR A 69 9.61 -29.28 5.90
C TYR A 69 9.03 -29.08 4.51
N LYS A 70 9.84 -29.22 3.46
CA LYS A 70 9.40 -29.15 2.07
C LYS A 70 8.36 -30.20 1.74
N GLU A 71 8.67 -31.47 2.01
CA GLU A 71 7.75 -32.58 1.75
C GLU A 71 6.48 -32.48 2.60
N GLN A 72 6.63 -32.12 3.86
CA GLN A 72 5.52 -31.97 4.78
C GLN A 72 4.56 -30.86 4.33
N ILE A 73 5.07 -29.67 3.98
CA ILE A 73 4.27 -28.55 3.50
C ILE A 73 3.59 -28.91 2.15
N MET A 74 4.32 -29.55 1.25
CA MET A 74 3.78 -29.98 -0.05
C MET A 74 2.67 -31.03 0.12
N SER A 75 2.77 -31.91 1.10
CA SER A 75 1.74 -32.93 1.42
C SER A 75 0.43 -32.33 1.91
N VAL A 76 0.44 -31.11 2.46
CA VAL A 76 -0.77 -30.42 2.95
C VAL A 76 -1.71 -30.10 1.81
N HIS A 77 -1.18 -29.60 0.70
CA HIS A 77 -1.98 -29.24 -0.46
C HIS A 77 -1.12 -29.08 -1.72
N ARG A 78 -1.59 -29.62 -2.87
CA ARG A 78 -0.88 -29.57 -4.17
C ARG A 78 -0.43 -28.18 -4.62
N ARG A 79 -1.09 -27.11 -4.18
CA ARG A 79 -0.73 -25.73 -4.53
C ARG A 79 0.62 -25.30 -3.94
N TRP A 80 1.12 -25.96 -2.91
CA TRP A 80 2.46 -25.71 -2.39
C TRP A 80 3.58 -26.21 -3.31
N ALA A 81 3.24 -27.09 -4.26
CA ALA A 81 4.13 -27.51 -5.35
C ALA A 81 4.13 -26.54 -6.54
N ASP A 82 3.25 -25.53 -6.55
CA ASP A 82 3.16 -24.52 -7.59
C ASP A 82 4.08 -23.33 -7.26
N VAL A 83 5.08 -23.11 -8.11
CA VAL A 83 6.08 -22.02 -7.98
C VAL A 83 5.43 -20.64 -7.88
N GLU A 84 4.29 -20.42 -8.52
CA GLU A 84 3.61 -19.12 -8.50
C GLU A 84 3.14 -18.72 -7.10
N TYR A 85 2.76 -19.67 -6.23
CA TYR A 85 2.42 -19.37 -4.85
C TYR A 85 3.65 -18.89 -4.07
N TRP A 86 4.83 -19.46 -4.32
CA TRP A 86 6.08 -19.03 -3.70
C TRP A 86 6.56 -17.68 -4.25
N ARG A 87 6.37 -17.41 -5.54
CA ARG A 87 6.61 -16.08 -6.13
C ARG A 87 5.71 -15.03 -5.47
N ALA A 88 4.45 -15.34 -5.22
CA ALA A 88 3.53 -14.43 -4.52
C ALA A 88 4.00 -14.13 -3.07
N ILE A 89 4.52 -15.14 -2.37
CA ILE A 89 5.12 -14.95 -1.04
C ILE A 89 6.39 -14.10 -1.14
N LYS A 90 7.29 -14.37 -2.09
CA LYS A 90 8.51 -13.60 -2.31
C LYS A 90 8.20 -12.11 -2.52
N ARG A 91 7.21 -11.79 -3.34
CA ARG A 91 6.77 -10.41 -3.60
C ARG A 91 6.25 -9.68 -2.36
N ARG A 92 5.71 -10.43 -1.40
CA ARG A 92 5.15 -9.88 -0.15
C ARG A 92 6.10 -9.94 1.04
N ALA A 93 7.17 -10.69 0.95
CA ALA A 93 8.15 -10.87 2.02
C ALA A 93 8.90 -9.59 2.43
N PRO A 94 9.20 -8.60 1.55
CA PRO A 94 9.83 -7.35 1.95
C PRO A 94 8.96 -6.56 2.91
N ALA A 95 9.57 -6.03 3.99
CA ALA A 95 8.88 -5.17 4.96
C ALA A 95 8.37 -3.86 4.31
N TYR A 96 9.09 -3.35 3.32
CA TYR A 96 8.73 -2.19 2.52
C TYR A 96 8.44 -2.61 1.09
N THR A 97 7.19 -2.46 0.68
CA THR A 97 6.75 -2.82 -0.67
C THR A 97 6.43 -1.55 -1.46
N TYR A 98 7.13 -1.32 -2.57
CA TYR A 98 6.87 -0.20 -3.48
C TYR A 98 5.51 -0.30 -4.21
N GLN A 99 4.83 -1.43 -4.11
CA GLN A 99 3.51 -1.68 -4.71
C GLN A 99 2.46 -0.63 -4.32
N LYS A 100 2.54 -0.07 -3.10
CA LYS A 100 1.63 1.00 -2.67
C LYS A 100 1.86 2.30 -3.44
N TYR A 101 3.13 2.60 -3.73
CA TYR A 101 3.50 3.77 -4.54
C TYR A 101 3.09 3.59 -5.99
N LEU A 102 3.35 2.41 -6.57
CA LEU A 102 2.89 2.07 -7.92
C LEU A 102 1.38 2.20 -8.06
N LYS A 103 0.63 1.73 -7.07
CA LYS A 103 -0.83 1.88 -7.05
C LYS A 103 -1.27 3.35 -7.03
N GLY A 104 -0.53 4.22 -6.32
CA GLY A 104 -0.82 5.66 -6.28
C GLY A 104 -0.67 6.37 -7.64
N ILE A 105 0.10 5.78 -8.58
CA ILE A 105 0.29 6.29 -9.94
C ILE A 105 -0.40 5.43 -11.01
N ASP A 106 -1.35 4.58 -10.58
CA ASP A 106 -2.10 3.65 -11.44
C ASP A 106 -1.19 2.66 -12.21
N MET A 107 -0.15 2.15 -11.52
CA MET A 107 0.72 1.08 -12.00
C MET A 107 0.65 -0.14 -11.08
N TYR A 108 0.93 -1.31 -11.61
CA TYR A 108 1.06 -2.54 -10.82
C TYR A 108 2.11 -3.48 -11.43
N GLU A 109 2.64 -4.35 -10.59
CA GLU A 109 3.59 -5.37 -10.99
C GLU A 109 2.83 -6.62 -11.46
N ASN A 110 3.09 -7.05 -12.69
CA ASN A 110 2.52 -8.27 -13.27
C ASN A 110 3.11 -9.53 -12.60
N GLU A 111 2.54 -10.70 -12.88
CA GLU A 111 3.04 -12.01 -12.41
C GLU A 111 4.48 -12.30 -12.83
N LYS A 112 4.94 -11.69 -13.92
CA LYS A 112 6.32 -11.76 -14.43
C LYS A 112 7.31 -10.78 -13.78
N GLY A 113 6.84 -9.90 -12.86
CA GLY A 113 7.68 -8.87 -12.26
C GLY A 113 7.79 -7.58 -13.09
N GLU A 114 7.04 -7.45 -14.19
CA GLU A 114 7.03 -6.26 -15.03
C GLU A 114 6.05 -5.22 -14.48
N ILE A 115 6.48 -3.94 -14.49
CA ILE A 115 5.62 -2.84 -14.08
C ILE A 115 4.77 -2.42 -15.28
N ILE A 116 3.47 -2.62 -15.17
CA ILE A 116 2.49 -2.27 -16.21
C ILE A 116 1.45 -1.29 -15.69
N ASN A 117 0.90 -0.49 -16.62
CA ASN A 117 -0.16 0.45 -16.29
C ASN A 117 -1.48 -0.30 -16.04
N VAL A 118 -2.25 0.19 -15.08
CA VAL A 118 -3.64 -0.27 -14.87
C VAL A 118 -4.46 0.07 -16.13
N PRO A 119 -5.35 -0.82 -16.59
CA PRO A 119 -6.26 -0.55 -17.69
C PRO A 119 -7.02 0.77 -17.52
N GLU A 120 -7.32 1.47 -18.61
CA GLU A 120 -7.86 2.83 -18.60
C GLU A 120 -9.18 2.95 -17.83
N ASP A 121 -10.02 1.93 -17.90
CA ASP A 121 -11.28 1.81 -17.18
C ASP A 121 -11.14 1.80 -15.65
N ARG A 122 -9.94 1.50 -15.14
CA ARG A 122 -9.63 1.38 -13.72
C ARG A 122 -8.61 2.41 -13.20
N ARG A 123 -8.17 3.34 -14.05
CA ARG A 123 -7.25 4.42 -13.65
C ARG A 123 -8.00 5.51 -12.91
N VAL A 124 -8.04 5.43 -11.60
CA VAL A 124 -8.75 6.40 -10.76
C VAL A 124 -7.79 7.44 -10.17
N HIS A 125 -6.61 7.00 -9.74
CA HIS A 125 -5.69 7.84 -8.97
C HIS A 125 -5.10 8.97 -9.81
N ARG A 126 -4.64 8.67 -11.03
CA ARG A 126 -4.05 9.66 -11.93
C ARG A 126 -5.05 10.73 -12.33
N ILE A 127 -6.29 10.35 -12.66
CA ILE A 127 -7.36 11.29 -13.00
C ILE A 127 -7.69 12.18 -11.79
N LEU A 128 -7.77 11.58 -10.60
CA LEU A 128 -8.06 12.30 -9.37
C LEU A 128 -6.96 13.32 -9.04
N TRP A 129 -5.70 12.92 -9.16
CA TRP A 129 -4.55 13.82 -8.96
C TRP A 129 -4.58 15.01 -9.89
N MET A 130 -4.77 14.78 -11.20
CA MET A 130 -4.82 15.86 -12.20
C MET A 130 -5.96 16.82 -11.90
N ARG A 131 -7.16 16.31 -11.60
CA ARG A 131 -8.33 17.13 -11.26
C ARG A 131 -8.11 17.96 -9.98
N THR A 132 -7.50 17.36 -8.97
CA THR A 132 -7.21 18.06 -7.71
C THR A 132 -6.21 19.20 -7.93
N LEU A 133 -5.15 18.94 -8.69
CA LEU A 133 -4.16 19.97 -9.05
C LEU A 133 -4.77 21.09 -9.87
N GLU A 134 -5.62 20.77 -10.84
CA GLU A 134 -6.33 21.74 -11.66
C GLU A 134 -7.22 22.66 -10.80
N ILE A 135 -8.04 22.09 -9.93
CA ILE A 135 -8.90 22.86 -9.02
C ILE A 135 -8.04 23.73 -8.08
N ALA A 136 -6.99 23.17 -7.49
CA ALA A 136 -6.10 23.91 -6.59
C ALA A 136 -5.43 25.09 -7.32
N PHE A 137 -5.02 24.91 -8.57
CA PHE A 137 -4.42 25.95 -9.38
C PHE A 137 -5.42 27.09 -9.63
N PHE A 138 -6.63 26.79 -10.08
CA PHE A 138 -7.65 27.81 -10.32
C PHE A 138 -8.02 28.55 -9.05
N VAL A 139 -8.22 27.86 -7.93
CA VAL A 139 -8.53 28.50 -6.64
C VAL A 139 -7.40 29.44 -6.23
N THR A 140 -6.14 29.00 -6.35
CA THR A 140 -4.97 29.82 -6.00
C THR A 140 -4.90 31.10 -6.87
N VAL A 141 -5.09 30.95 -8.18
CA VAL A 141 -5.11 32.10 -9.11
C VAL A 141 -6.22 33.07 -8.76
N PHE A 142 -7.44 32.58 -8.52
CA PHE A 142 -8.57 33.44 -8.13
C PHE A 142 -8.30 34.16 -6.78
N CYS A 143 -7.81 33.43 -5.79
CA CYS A 143 -7.44 34.05 -4.50
C CYS A 143 -6.39 35.15 -4.70
N PHE A 144 -5.37 34.91 -5.51
CA PHE A 144 -4.31 35.88 -5.80
C PHE A 144 -4.89 37.14 -6.53
N LEU A 145 -5.73 36.93 -7.56
CA LEU A 145 -6.37 38.03 -8.30
C LEU A 145 -7.27 38.89 -7.40
N MET A 146 -7.94 38.26 -6.43
CA MET A 146 -8.79 39.02 -5.49
C MET A 146 -7.98 39.70 -4.39
N ALA A 147 -6.96 39.03 -3.88
CA ALA A 147 -6.13 39.55 -2.78
C ALA A 147 -5.27 40.73 -3.20
N TYR A 148 -4.75 40.73 -4.45
CA TYR A 148 -3.88 41.81 -4.95
C TYR A 148 -4.55 43.20 -4.96
N PRO A 149 -5.75 43.41 -5.56
CA PRO A 149 -6.38 44.69 -5.49
C PRO A 149 -6.76 45.14 -4.08
N ILE A 150 -7.19 44.18 -3.22
CA ILE A 150 -7.50 44.50 -1.81
C ILE A 150 -6.27 44.96 -1.07
N ALA A 151 -5.14 44.25 -1.21
CA ALA A 151 -3.88 44.62 -0.62
C ALA A 151 -3.38 46.00 -1.12
N HIS A 152 -3.49 46.29 -2.43
CA HIS A 152 -3.12 47.57 -2.99
C HIS A 152 -4.01 48.69 -2.46
N LEU A 153 -5.31 48.45 -2.34
CA LEU A 153 -6.26 49.42 -1.78
C LEU A 153 -5.97 49.72 -0.33
N LEU A 154 -5.67 48.71 0.48
CA LEU A 154 -5.25 48.85 1.89
C LEU A 154 -3.95 49.66 2.05
N ALA A 155 -2.99 49.48 1.12
CA ALA A 155 -1.71 50.17 1.15
C ALA A 155 -1.80 51.67 0.73
N THR A 156 -2.77 52.00 -0.13
CA THR A 156 -2.91 53.38 -0.67
C THR A 156 -3.93 54.25 0.06
N LEU A 157 -4.86 53.64 0.81
CA LEU A 157 -5.87 54.38 1.59
C LEU A 157 -5.28 55.06 2.82
N PRO A 158 -5.84 56.24 3.21
CA PRO A 158 -5.50 56.89 4.48
C PRO A 158 -5.74 55.95 5.66
N MET A 159 -4.84 56.00 6.68
CA MET A 159 -4.82 55.12 7.83
C MET A 159 -6.17 54.91 8.53
N LYS A 160 -7.05 55.90 8.49
CA LYS A 160 -8.37 55.87 9.12
C LYS A 160 -9.30 54.84 8.46
N TYR A 161 -9.28 54.75 7.14
CA TYR A 161 -10.10 53.82 6.36
C TYR A 161 -9.46 52.42 6.27
N SER A 162 -8.12 52.37 6.21
CA SER A 162 -7.37 51.14 6.23
C SER A 162 -7.61 50.34 7.52
N ASN A 163 -7.56 51.00 8.67
CA ASN A 163 -7.81 50.38 9.98
C ASN A 163 -9.27 49.85 10.09
N LEU A 164 -10.24 50.56 9.52
CA LEU A 164 -11.64 50.07 9.53
C LEU A 164 -11.81 48.82 8.69
N LEU A 165 -11.18 48.77 7.53
CA LEU A 165 -11.22 47.56 6.64
C LEU A 165 -10.49 46.37 7.25
N ILE A 166 -9.36 46.61 7.90
CA ILE A 166 -8.62 45.57 8.64
C ILE A 166 -9.46 45.02 9.79
N CYS A 167 -10.14 45.91 10.54
CA CYS A 167 -11.02 45.48 11.63
C CYS A 167 -12.20 44.63 11.11
N LEU A 168 -12.80 44.98 9.96
CA LEU A 168 -13.85 44.22 9.32
C LEU A 168 -13.38 42.87 8.83
N LEU A 169 -12.19 42.80 8.24
CA LEU A 169 -11.56 41.55 7.78
C LEU A 169 -11.28 40.60 8.97
N TYR A 170 -10.77 41.12 10.07
CA TYR A 170 -10.44 40.35 11.28
C TYR A 170 -11.70 39.83 12.00
N THR A 171 -12.79 40.60 12.00
CA THR A 171 -14.06 40.15 12.61
C THR A 171 -14.74 39.06 11.78
N SER A 172 -14.59 39.11 10.45
CA SER A 172 -15.10 38.06 9.55
C SER A 172 -14.33 36.73 9.75
N ASP A 173 -13.00 36.81 9.87
CA ASP A 173 -12.14 35.62 10.08
C ASP A 173 -12.42 34.96 11.44
N ALA A 174 -12.61 35.76 12.50
CA ALA A 174 -12.96 35.28 13.83
C ALA A 174 -14.37 34.66 13.93
N ALA A 175 -15.28 34.98 13.03
CA ALA A 175 -16.63 34.39 12.98
C ALA A 175 -16.61 33.01 12.32
N ASP A 176 -15.71 32.78 11.37
CA ASP A 176 -15.54 31.47 10.70
C ASP A 176 -14.87 30.44 11.61
N ASP A 177 -14.02 30.86 12.55
CA ASP A 177 -13.38 29.99 13.56
C ASP A 177 -14.35 29.50 14.67
N LEU A 178 -15.56 30.03 14.73
CA LEU A 178 -16.58 29.68 15.75
C LEU A 178 -17.69 28.75 15.21
N LEU A 179 -17.65 28.33 13.93
CA LEU A 179 -18.58 27.41 13.28
C LEU A 179 -17.95 26.03 13.05
#